data_45141f3bb749bec86105299001c1cc68
#
_entry.id   45141f3bb749bec86105299001c1cc68
#
_cell.length_a   1.000
_cell.length_b   1.000
_cell.length_c   1.000
_cell.angle_alpha   90.00
_cell.angle_beta   90.00
_cell.angle_gamma   90.00
#
_symmetry.space_group_name_H-M   'P 1'
#
loop_
_entity.id
_entity.type
_entity.pdbx_description
1 polymer ?
#
loop_
_entity_poly.entity_id
_entity_poly.type
_entity_poly.pdbx_seq_one_letter_code
_entity_poly.pdbx_strand_id
1 'polypeptide(L)'
;MERSQYVALRREYEPDNLTLLIVAESPPESGLYFYNPVGRTSEPIFSAFMEQLAIKPTDKAAGLRELQRSGWLLIDATYEPIDKKFKSRDPRRDAVLLRDYPLLKKDILALSAGRQLPIMLIKENVCRLLDPPLTADGFRVLNRGRKVYLPINGNQGHFRRQFGEILVSSGLAAQ
;
A
#
# COMPACT_ATOMS: atom_id res chain seq x y z
N MET A 1 4.61 -7.83 -16.30
CA MET A 1 5.43 -8.48 -15.24
C MET A 1 4.58 -9.53 -14.54
N GLU A 2 5.20 -10.65 -14.20
CA GLU A 2 4.57 -11.70 -13.40
C GLU A 2 4.66 -11.35 -11.90
N ARG A 3 3.77 -11.95 -11.07
CA ARG A 3 3.75 -11.74 -9.61
C ARG A 3 5.14 -11.91 -8.96
N SER A 4 5.90 -12.92 -9.38
CA SER A 4 7.24 -13.20 -8.85
C SER A 4 8.22 -12.05 -9.07
N GLN A 5 8.12 -11.35 -10.20
CA GLN A 5 8.97 -10.20 -10.53
C GLN A 5 8.62 -8.98 -9.66
N TYR A 6 7.32 -8.71 -9.44
CA TYR A 6 6.89 -7.66 -8.51
C TYR A 6 7.36 -7.93 -7.08
N VAL A 7 7.19 -9.17 -6.62
CA VAL A 7 7.63 -9.58 -5.28
C VAL A 7 9.15 -9.49 -5.14
N ALA A 8 9.92 -9.84 -6.17
CA ALA A 8 11.40 -9.72 -6.14
C ALA A 8 11.84 -8.26 -5.94
N LEU A 9 11.26 -7.32 -6.72
CA LEU A 9 11.56 -5.89 -6.55
C LEU A 9 11.17 -5.37 -5.16
N ARG A 10 10.02 -5.77 -4.65
CA ARG A 10 9.57 -5.40 -3.30
C ARG A 10 10.54 -5.88 -2.22
N ARG A 11 11.01 -7.12 -2.32
CA ARG A 11 11.91 -7.75 -1.33
C ARG A 11 13.21 -6.99 -1.12
N GLU A 12 13.70 -6.27 -2.13
CA GLU A 12 14.90 -5.43 -1.98
C GLU A 12 14.71 -4.29 -0.96
N TYR A 13 13.44 -3.94 -0.67
CA TYR A 13 13.05 -2.84 0.21
C TYR A 13 12.18 -3.31 1.38
N GLU A 14 12.10 -4.60 1.66
CA GLU A 14 11.42 -5.10 2.85
C GLU A 14 12.17 -4.66 4.11
N PRO A 15 11.50 -4.02 5.09
CA PRO A 15 12.13 -3.61 6.34
C PRO A 15 12.53 -4.82 7.21
N ASP A 16 13.69 -4.74 7.86
CA ASP A 16 14.05 -5.71 8.90
C ASP A 16 13.07 -5.66 10.08
N ASN A 17 12.60 -4.45 10.41
CA ASN A 17 11.55 -4.23 11.40
C ASN A 17 10.33 -3.59 10.76
N LEU A 18 9.42 -4.40 10.27
CA LEU A 18 8.17 -3.94 9.66
C LEU A 18 7.22 -3.43 10.75
N THR A 19 6.85 -2.15 10.69
CA THR A 19 5.98 -1.44 11.65
C THR A 19 4.63 -1.07 11.07
N LEU A 20 4.54 -0.87 9.75
CA LEU A 20 3.30 -0.54 9.04
C LEU A 20 3.25 -1.25 7.69
N LEU A 21 2.23 -2.07 7.50
CA LEU A 21 1.92 -2.66 6.21
C LEU A 21 0.82 -1.84 5.52
N ILE A 22 1.08 -1.38 4.30
CA ILE A 22 0.14 -0.61 3.50
C ILE A 22 -0.33 -1.49 2.34
N VAL A 23 -1.65 -1.63 2.17
CA VAL A 23 -2.25 -2.44 1.11
C VAL A 23 -2.89 -1.51 0.08
N ALA A 24 -2.34 -1.52 -1.13
CA ALA A 24 -2.89 -0.86 -2.32
C ALA A 24 -3.68 -1.85 -3.19
N GLU A 25 -4.20 -1.40 -4.32
CA GLU A 25 -5.05 -2.23 -5.17
C GLU A 25 -4.24 -3.20 -6.05
N SER A 26 -3.39 -2.66 -6.90
CA SER A 26 -2.63 -3.42 -7.92
C SER A 26 -1.45 -2.61 -8.44
N PRO A 27 -0.42 -3.26 -8.99
CA PRO A 27 0.61 -2.57 -9.75
C PRO A 27 -0.01 -1.82 -10.94
N PRO A 28 0.57 -0.70 -11.40
CA PRO A 28 0.09 0.00 -12.58
C PRO A 28 0.45 -0.77 -13.86
N GLU A 29 -0.47 -0.81 -14.82
CA GLU A 29 -0.24 -1.42 -16.13
C GLU A 29 0.86 -0.71 -16.95
N SER A 30 1.14 0.55 -16.60
CA SER A 30 2.22 1.33 -17.21
C SER A 30 3.63 0.77 -16.95
N GLY A 31 3.78 -0.21 -16.06
CA GLY A 31 5.08 -0.73 -15.64
C GLY A 31 5.84 0.16 -14.66
N LEU A 32 5.29 1.32 -14.29
CA LEU A 32 5.86 2.21 -13.27
C LEU A 32 5.57 1.68 -11.87
N TYR A 33 6.13 0.52 -11.57
CA TYR A 33 5.93 -0.13 -10.27
C TYR A 33 6.54 0.68 -9.14
N PHE A 34 5.85 0.67 -7.99
CA PHE A 34 6.25 1.45 -6.81
C PHE A 34 7.72 1.22 -6.42
N TYR A 35 8.19 -0.02 -6.44
CA TYR A 35 9.55 -0.40 -6.06
C TYR A 35 10.57 -0.35 -7.21
N ASN A 36 10.21 0.20 -8.37
CA ASN A 36 11.21 0.45 -9.42
C ASN A 36 12.09 1.65 -9.03
N PRO A 37 13.40 1.46 -8.73
CA PRO A 37 14.26 2.54 -8.26
C PRO A 37 14.58 3.60 -9.32
N VAL A 38 14.39 3.27 -10.60
CA VAL A 38 14.62 4.20 -11.73
C VAL A 38 13.43 5.14 -11.95
N GLY A 39 12.36 5.01 -11.17
CA GLY A 39 11.18 5.86 -11.23
C GLY A 39 11.44 7.29 -10.73
N ARG A 40 10.38 8.10 -10.71
CA ARG A 40 10.46 9.53 -10.33
C ARG A 40 10.01 9.74 -8.88
N THR A 41 10.66 10.66 -8.18
CA THR A 41 10.24 11.09 -6.83
C THR A 41 8.86 11.77 -6.82
N SER A 42 8.39 12.24 -7.98
CA SER A 42 7.05 12.83 -8.17
C SER A 42 5.92 11.82 -8.40
N GLU A 43 6.20 10.51 -8.41
CA GLU A 43 5.14 9.51 -8.49
C GLU A 43 4.16 9.65 -7.31
N PRO A 44 2.84 9.68 -7.55
CA PRO A 44 1.88 10.17 -6.55
C PRO A 44 1.93 9.46 -5.21
N ILE A 45 1.92 8.13 -5.18
CA ILE A 45 1.95 7.36 -3.92
C ILE A 45 3.30 7.53 -3.23
N PHE A 46 4.40 7.48 -4.00
CA PHE A 46 5.74 7.64 -3.47
C PHE A 46 5.92 9.03 -2.84
N SER A 47 5.59 10.10 -3.57
CA SER A 47 5.64 11.48 -3.07
C SER A 47 4.81 11.66 -1.80
N ALA A 48 3.60 11.10 -1.77
CA ALA A 48 2.72 11.20 -0.62
C ALA A 48 3.29 10.50 0.63
N PHE A 49 3.98 9.36 0.48
CA PHE A 49 4.64 8.69 1.61
C PHE A 49 5.85 9.49 2.10
N MET A 50 6.65 10.05 1.18
CA MET A 50 7.77 10.92 1.55
C MET A 50 7.30 12.16 2.32
N GLU A 51 6.16 12.75 1.92
CA GLU A 51 5.55 13.86 2.67
C GLU A 51 5.10 13.44 4.08
N GLN A 52 4.49 12.25 4.23
CA GLN A 52 4.07 11.73 5.54
C GLN A 52 5.25 11.49 6.49
N LEU A 53 6.39 11.09 5.93
CA LEU A 53 7.62 10.85 6.67
C LEU A 53 8.48 12.11 6.84
N ALA A 54 8.05 13.25 6.29
CA ALA A 54 8.81 14.51 6.24
C ALA A 54 10.20 14.36 5.59
N ILE A 55 10.32 13.47 4.58
CA ILE A 55 11.56 13.14 3.89
C ILE A 55 11.59 13.79 2.50
N LYS A 56 12.73 14.38 2.12
CA LYS A 56 13.01 14.90 0.77
C LYS A 56 14.16 14.10 0.16
N PRO A 57 13.89 12.99 -0.52
CA PRO A 57 14.94 12.14 -1.08
C PRO A 57 15.57 12.79 -2.31
N THR A 58 16.85 12.50 -2.55
CA THR A 58 17.58 12.95 -3.76
C THR A 58 17.06 12.28 -5.03
N ASP A 59 16.69 11.01 -4.91
CA ASP A 59 16.12 10.20 -5.97
C ASP A 59 15.16 9.15 -5.39
N LYS A 60 14.52 8.36 -6.26
CA LYS A 60 13.54 7.38 -5.83
C LYS A 60 14.19 6.22 -5.06
N ALA A 61 15.38 5.77 -5.45
CA ALA A 61 16.08 4.69 -4.76
C ALA A 61 16.41 5.08 -3.31
N ALA A 62 16.92 6.30 -3.10
CA ALA A 62 17.17 6.84 -1.76
C ALA A 62 15.88 6.88 -0.92
N GLY A 63 14.78 7.38 -1.49
CA GLY A 63 13.51 7.42 -0.78
C GLY A 63 12.91 6.04 -0.46
N LEU A 64 13.09 5.04 -1.33
CA LEU A 64 12.70 3.66 -1.02
C LEU A 64 13.51 3.09 0.15
N ARG A 65 14.80 3.44 0.27
CA ARG A 65 15.62 3.07 1.44
C ARG A 65 15.16 3.77 2.72
N GLU A 66 14.72 5.03 2.63
CA GLU A 66 14.13 5.72 3.79
C GLU A 66 12.81 5.08 4.22
N LEU A 67 11.95 4.71 3.27
CA LEU A 67 10.72 3.97 3.55
C LEU A 67 11.02 2.64 4.28
N GLN A 68 12.03 1.90 3.80
CA GLN A 68 12.53 0.68 4.42
C GLN A 68 13.00 0.91 5.86
N ARG A 69 13.82 1.95 6.11
CA ARG A 69 14.30 2.31 7.45
C ARG A 69 13.16 2.72 8.38
N SER A 70 12.12 3.37 7.85
CA SER A 70 10.93 3.76 8.62
C SER A 70 10.03 2.58 8.97
N GLY A 71 10.34 1.39 8.49
CA GLY A 71 9.55 0.18 8.76
C GLY A 71 8.23 0.11 7.98
N TRP A 72 8.09 0.87 6.89
CA TRP A 72 6.88 0.87 6.07
C TRP A 72 7.04 0.00 4.84
N LEU A 73 6.01 -0.78 4.53
CA LEU A 73 5.98 -1.62 3.34
C LEU A 73 4.64 -1.49 2.62
N LEU A 74 4.69 -1.23 1.32
CA LEU A 74 3.53 -1.27 0.44
C LEU A 74 3.43 -2.64 -0.21
N ILE A 75 2.24 -3.25 -0.19
CA ILE A 75 1.91 -4.43 -1.00
C ILE A 75 0.65 -4.19 -1.80
N ASP A 76 0.45 -4.97 -2.83
CA ASP A 76 -0.74 -4.91 -3.67
C ASP A 76 -1.73 -6.03 -3.30
N ALA A 77 -3.03 -5.70 -3.28
CA ALA A 77 -4.10 -6.66 -3.02
C ALA A 77 -4.21 -7.72 -4.13
N THR A 78 -3.87 -7.34 -5.35
CA THR A 78 -3.65 -8.23 -6.48
C THR A 78 -2.40 -7.82 -7.23
N TYR A 79 -1.68 -8.77 -7.81
CA TYR A 79 -0.56 -8.50 -8.72
C TYR A 79 -0.96 -8.54 -10.20
N GLU A 80 -2.25 -8.67 -10.49
CA GLU A 80 -2.81 -8.45 -11.83
C GLU A 80 -3.02 -6.94 -12.03
N PRO A 81 -2.34 -6.27 -12.99
CA PRO A 81 -2.60 -4.86 -13.30
C PRO A 81 -4.03 -4.69 -13.83
N ILE A 82 -4.85 -3.91 -13.11
CA ILE A 82 -6.27 -3.74 -13.43
C ILE A 82 -6.69 -2.27 -13.63
N ASP A 83 -5.76 -1.35 -13.50
CA ASP A 83 -6.03 0.09 -13.51
C ASP A 83 -6.55 0.59 -14.88
N LYS A 84 -6.05 0.07 -15.99
CA LYS A 84 -6.53 0.36 -17.34
C LYS A 84 -7.50 -0.68 -17.89
N LYS A 85 -7.41 -1.92 -17.40
CA LYS A 85 -8.26 -3.02 -17.84
C LYS A 85 -9.74 -2.80 -17.52
N PHE A 86 -10.02 -2.16 -16.40
CA PHE A 86 -11.37 -1.89 -15.92
C PHE A 86 -11.51 -0.43 -15.47
N LYS A 87 -12.68 0.19 -15.73
CA LYS A 87 -13.03 1.49 -15.16
C LYS A 87 -13.04 1.44 -13.63
N SER A 88 -12.84 2.57 -12.95
CA SER A 88 -12.70 2.62 -11.49
C SER A 88 -13.87 2.03 -10.69
N ARG A 89 -15.09 2.03 -11.25
CA ARG A 89 -16.32 1.48 -10.63
C ARG A 89 -16.79 0.18 -11.28
N ASP A 90 -15.96 -0.47 -12.08
CA ASP A 90 -16.31 -1.73 -12.74
C ASP A 90 -16.35 -2.87 -11.70
N PRO A 91 -17.48 -3.62 -11.58
CA PRO A 91 -17.58 -4.73 -10.61
C PRO A 91 -16.54 -5.82 -10.81
N ARG A 92 -16.05 -6.00 -12.05
CA ARG A 92 -14.98 -6.98 -12.35
C ARG A 92 -13.69 -6.66 -11.64
N ARG A 93 -13.43 -5.38 -11.36
CA ARG A 93 -12.30 -4.90 -10.57
C ARG A 93 -12.38 -5.42 -9.14
N ASP A 94 -13.56 -5.31 -8.53
CA ASP A 94 -13.84 -5.82 -7.20
C ASP A 94 -13.70 -7.35 -7.14
N ALA A 95 -14.20 -8.04 -8.17
CA ALA A 95 -14.11 -9.50 -8.27
C ALA A 95 -12.66 -10.02 -8.31
N VAL A 96 -11.73 -9.29 -8.98
CA VAL A 96 -10.29 -9.65 -8.97
C VAL A 96 -9.71 -9.53 -7.56
N LEU A 97 -10.01 -8.45 -6.83
CA LEU A 97 -9.52 -8.27 -5.46
C LEU A 97 -10.01 -9.39 -4.51
N LEU A 98 -11.29 -9.75 -4.61
CA LEU A 98 -11.87 -10.81 -3.79
C LEU A 98 -11.33 -12.21 -4.17
N ARG A 99 -11.12 -12.47 -5.47
CA ARG A 99 -10.48 -13.69 -5.96
C ARG A 99 -9.09 -13.88 -5.36
N ASP A 100 -8.30 -12.80 -5.32
CA ASP A 100 -6.89 -12.83 -4.91
C ASP A 100 -6.71 -12.63 -3.39
N TYR A 101 -7.78 -12.39 -2.64
CA TYR A 101 -7.73 -12.25 -1.19
C TYR A 101 -6.98 -13.38 -0.46
N PRO A 102 -7.14 -14.68 -0.79
CA PRO A 102 -6.37 -15.74 -0.17
C PRO A 102 -4.85 -15.61 -0.35
N LEU A 103 -4.41 -15.08 -1.50
CA LEU A 103 -2.99 -14.83 -1.77
C LEU A 103 -2.49 -13.63 -0.96
N LEU A 104 -3.27 -12.56 -0.88
CA LEU A 104 -2.99 -11.40 -0.03
C LEU A 104 -2.86 -11.82 1.43
N LYS A 105 -3.80 -12.60 1.95
CA LYS A 105 -3.77 -13.14 3.31
C LYS A 105 -2.48 -13.93 3.59
N LYS A 106 -2.07 -14.78 2.65
CA LYS A 106 -0.82 -15.53 2.75
C LYS A 106 0.41 -14.62 2.80
N ASP A 107 0.45 -13.57 1.97
CA ASP A 107 1.53 -12.58 1.98
C ASP A 107 1.59 -11.83 3.33
N ILE A 108 0.45 -11.39 3.85
CA ILE A 108 0.37 -10.71 5.16
C ILE A 108 0.88 -11.62 6.28
N LEU A 109 0.45 -12.88 6.31
CA LEU A 109 0.90 -13.84 7.31
C LEU A 109 2.41 -14.08 7.25
N ALA A 110 2.98 -14.20 6.06
CA ALA A 110 4.42 -14.36 5.87
C ALA A 110 5.20 -13.12 6.35
N LEU A 111 4.73 -11.91 6.01
CA LEU A 111 5.35 -10.65 6.41
C LEU A 111 5.21 -10.37 7.91
N SER A 112 4.11 -10.81 8.51
CA SER A 112 3.86 -10.60 9.94
C SER A 112 4.74 -11.46 10.85
N ALA A 113 5.20 -12.61 10.37
CA ALA A 113 5.97 -13.57 11.16
C ALA A 113 5.35 -13.85 12.55
N GLY A 114 4.02 -14.00 12.59
CA GLY A 114 3.25 -14.22 13.82
C GLY A 114 2.96 -12.98 14.67
N ARG A 115 3.39 -11.79 14.25
CA ARG A 115 3.10 -10.52 14.95
C ARG A 115 1.79 -9.90 14.47
N GLN A 116 1.15 -9.12 15.33
CA GLN A 116 0.00 -8.28 14.98
C GLN A 116 0.46 -6.99 14.26
N LEU A 117 0.72 -7.08 12.96
CA LEU A 117 1.10 -5.92 12.17
C LEU A 117 -0.06 -4.93 11.99
N PRO A 118 0.18 -3.63 12.19
CA PRO A 118 -0.75 -2.60 11.75
C PRO A 118 -0.89 -2.59 10.24
N ILE A 119 -2.13 -2.63 9.73
CA ILE A 119 -2.44 -2.63 8.29
C ILE A 119 -3.23 -1.37 7.95
N MET A 120 -2.74 -0.59 6.99
CA MET A 120 -3.42 0.55 6.39
C MET A 120 -3.90 0.18 5.00
N LEU A 121 -5.19 0.27 4.75
CA LEU A 121 -5.78 0.07 3.42
C LEU A 121 -5.85 1.42 2.68
N ILE A 122 -5.38 1.49 1.44
CA ILE A 122 -5.47 2.68 0.62
C ILE A 122 -6.21 2.39 -0.69
N LYS A 123 -6.98 3.37 -1.15
CA LYS A 123 -7.99 3.35 -2.20
C LYS A 123 -9.37 2.88 -1.70
N GLU A 124 -10.40 3.60 -2.14
CA GLU A 124 -11.78 3.44 -1.65
C GLU A 124 -12.31 2.00 -1.78
N ASN A 125 -12.12 1.36 -2.94
CA ASN A 125 -12.57 -0.02 -3.16
C ASN A 125 -11.77 -1.04 -2.33
N VAL A 126 -10.47 -0.85 -2.15
CA VAL A 126 -9.63 -1.69 -1.28
C VAL A 126 -10.13 -1.61 0.17
N CYS A 127 -10.34 -0.38 0.68
CA CYS A 127 -10.90 -0.18 2.03
C CYS A 127 -12.25 -0.89 2.19
N ARG A 128 -13.17 -0.68 1.24
CA ARG A 128 -14.53 -1.25 1.30
C ARG A 128 -14.56 -2.77 1.24
N LEU A 129 -13.72 -3.36 0.36
CA LEU A 129 -13.76 -4.79 0.08
C LEU A 129 -12.94 -5.63 1.05
N LEU A 130 -11.79 -5.11 1.50
CA LEU A 130 -10.82 -5.92 2.24
C LEU A 130 -10.85 -5.68 3.76
N ASP A 131 -11.38 -4.55 4.23
CA ASP A 131 -11.53 -4.33 5.67
C ASP A 131 -12.39 -5.42 6.35
N PRO A 132 -13.61 -5.79 5.86
CA PRO A 132 -14.41 -6.80 6.52
C PRO A 132 -13.71 -8.16 6.63
N PRO A 133 -13.20 -8.78 5.55
CA PRO A 133 -12.57 -10.09 5.64
C PRO A 133 -11.25 -10.06 6.42
N LEU A 134 -10.41 -9.02 6.28
CA LEU A 134 -9.17 -8.90 7.06
C LEU A 134 -9.47 -8.81 8.55
N THR A 135 -10.48 -8.01 8.93
CA THR A 135 -10.91 -7.89 10.32
C THR A 135 -11.47 -9.21 10.86
N ALA A 136 -12.30 -9.91 10.07
CA ALA A 136 -12.85 -11.22 10.45
C ALA A 136 -11.75 -12.28 10.63
N ASP A 137 -10.68 -12.20 9.84
CA ASP A 137 -9.49 -13.05 9.95
C ASP A 137 -8.54 -12.65 11.10
N GLY A 138 -8.88 -11.61 11.89
CA GLY A 138 -8.14 -11.18 13.07
C GLY A 138 -6.96 -10.25 12.79
N PHE A 139 -6.84 -9.70 11.58
CA PHE A 139 -5.79 -8.72 11.27
C PHE A 139 -6.10 -7.34 11.87
N ARG A 140 -5.05 -6.61 12.24
CA ARG A 140 -5.15 -5.26 12.80
C ARG A 140 -5.27 -4.20 11.69
N VAL A 141 -6.48 -4.01 11.15
CA VAL A 141 -6.77 -2.95 10.19
C VAL A 141 -6.94 -1.61 10.93
N LEU A 142 -6.13 -0.59 10.59
CA LEU A 142 -6.10 0.71 11.26
C LEU A 142 -7.28 1.61 10.88
N ASN A 143 -7.67 1.56 9.63
CA ASN A 143 -8.73 2.41 9.07
C ASN A 143 -10.08 1.69 8.92
N ARG A 144 -10.44 0.86 9.89
CA ARG A 144 -11.72 0.16 9.92
C ARG A 144 -12.90 1.11 9.71
N GLY A 145 -13.77 0.78 8.74
CA GLY A 145 -14.93 1.59 8.39
C GLY A 145 -14.61 2.96 7.77
N ARG A 146 -13.34 3.31 7.58
CA ARG A 146 -12.90 4.58 6.99
C ARG A 146 -12.16 4.34 5.68
N LYS A 147 -12.42 5.20 4.69
CA LYS A 147 -11.71 5.17 3.41
C LYS A 147 -10.49 6.08 3.44
N VAL A 148 -9.46 5.66 2.71
CA VAL A 148 -8.29 6.47 2.38
C VAL A 148 -8.22 6.54 0.85
N TYR A 149 -8.29 7.72 0.27
CA TYR A 149 -8.17 7.89 -1.18
C TYR A 149 -6.73 7.67 -1.64
N LEU A 150 -6.53 7.27 -2.89
CA LEU A 150 -5.20 7.37 -3.50
C LEU A 150 -4.84 8.85 -3.74
N PRO A 151 -3.57 9.24 -3.63
CA PRO A 151 -3.11 10.62 -3.84
C PRO A 151 -3.00 10.98 -5.33
N ILE A 152 -4.04 10.68 -6.13
CA ILE A 152 -4.13 10.93 -7.58
C ILE A 152 -5.36 11.76 -7.90
N ASN A 153 -5.40 12.37 -9.08
CA ASN A 153 -6.58 13.09 -9.58
C ASN A 153 -7.14 14.14 -8.60
N GLY A 154 -6.27 14.93 -7.97
CA GLY A 154 -6.67 15.99 -7.03
C GLY A 154 -6.92 15.52 -5.60
N ASN A 155 -6.74 14.25 -5.28
CA ASN A 155 -6.97 13.71 -3.94
C ASN A 155 -5.74 13.78 -3.00
N GLN A 156 -4.65 14.45 -3.37
CA GLN A 156 -3.42 14.52 -2.56
C GLN A 156 -3.70 15.09 -1.15
N GLY A 157 -4.49 16.17 -1.06
CA GLY A 157 -4.88 16.76 0.22
C GLY A 157 -5.77 15.84 1.07
N HIS A 158 -6.70 15.13 0.43
CA HIS A 158 -7.53 14.13 1.12
C HIS A 158 -6.71 12.97 1.65
N PHE A 159 -5.80 12.43 0.84
CA PHE A 159 -4.88 11.37 1.25
C PHE A 159 -4.05 11.83 2.46
N ARG A 160 -3.38 12.98 2.35
CA ARG A 160 -2.51 13.51 3.42
C ARG A 160 -3.26 13.57 4.76
N ARG A 161 -4.46 14.15 4.77
CA ARG A 161 -5.27 14.27 5.97
C ARG A 161 -5.70 12.91 6.50
N GLN A 162 -6.36 12.08 5.67
CA GLN A 162 -6.92 10.80 6.09
C GLN A 162 -5.85 9.84 6.59
N PHE A 163 -4.75 9.71 5.84
CA PHE A 163 -3.64 8.84 6.20
C PHE A 163 -2.94 9.32 7.47
N GLY A 164 -2.65 10.62 7.56
CA GLY A 164 -2.00 11.23 8.74
C GLY A 164 -2.84 11.11 10.01
N GLU A 165 -4.15 11.40 9.95
CA GLU A 165 -5.08 11.23 11.09
C GLU A 165 -5.11 9.79 11.61
N ILE A 166 -5.04 8.80 10.71
CA ILE A 166 -5.01 7.39 11.10
C ILE A 166 -3.68 7.04 11.77
N LEU A 167 -2.55 7.51 11.22
CA LEU A 167 -1.24 7.31 11.85
C LEU A 167 -1.20 7.89 13.27
N VAL A 168 -1.66 9.13 13.43
CA VAL A 168 -1.70 9.81 14.75
C VAL A 168 -2.58 9.03 15.73
N SER A 169 -3.80 8.68 15.32
CA SER A 169 -4.74 7.95 16.18
C SER A 169 -4.29 6.53 16.53
N SER A 170 -3.37 5.97 15.74
CA SER A 170 -2.79 4.63 15.95
C SER A 170 -1.46 4.63 16.70
N GLY A 171 -0.93 5.81 17.06
CA GLY A 171 0.38 5.96 17.70
C GLY A 171 1.57 5.66 16.77
N LEU A 172 1.36 5.74 15.45
CA LEU A 172 2.37 5.44 14.42
C LEU A 172 2.85 6.69 13.66
N ALA A 173 2.43 7.89 14.08
CA ALA A 173 2.94 9.12 13.48
C ALA A 173 4.47 9.16 13.62
N ALA A 174 5.17 9.57 12.55
CA ALA A 174 6.59 9.84 12.61
C ALA A 174 6.85 10.90 13.71
N GLN A 175 7.76 10.59 14.60
CA GLN A 175 8.26 11.55 15.60
C GLN A 175 9.13 12.59 14.95
#